data_714fe54fcfec6dcf8e78232a99f477b6
#
_entry.id   714fe54fcfec6dcf8e78232a99f477b6
#
_cell.length_a   1.000
_cell.length_b   1.000
_cell.length_c   1.000
_cell.angle_alpha   90.00
_cell.angle_beta   90.00
_cell.angle_gamma   90.00
#
_symmetry.space_group_name_H-M   'P 1'
#
loop_
_entity.id
_entity.type
_entity.pdbx_description
1 polymer ?
#
loop_
_entity_poly.entity_id
_entity_poly.type
_entity_poly.pdbx_seq_one_letter_code
_entity_poly.pdbx_strand_id
1 'polypeptide(L)'
;MIKNSIGPIVLLLMFSIALQAEDMGGSDKVKHFGVSALLGYGFGYSVEKYTQANDSPRSDLFKVTVSTSLALSVGLAKEIYDSQQSDNHFSGPDLAADFAGSLTGALLSNYIHRKNENFTVLITPAEPVQLALIYHF
;
A
#
# COMPACT_ATOMS: atom_id res chain seq x y z
N MET A 1 20.03 -16.06 -9.33
CA MET A 1 19.80 -14.62 -9.09
C MET A 1 18.31 -14.33 -9.08
N ILE A 2 17.67 -14.47 -7.92
CA ILE A 2 16.24 -14.14 -7.73
C ILE A 2 16.21 -12.79 -7.01
N LYS A 3 16.55 -11.74 -7.71
CA LYS A 3 16.81 -10.45 -7.08
C LYS A 3 15.61 -9.48 -7.04
N ASN A 4 14.43 -9.77 -7.61
CA ASN A 4 13.35 -8.78 -7.67
C ASN A 4 11.91 -9.34 -7.61
N SER A 5 11.68 -10.53 -7.01
CA SER A 5 10.35 -11.14 -7.01
C SER A 5 9.48 -10.79 -5.79
N ILE A 6 9.99 -10.02 -4.84
CA ILE A 6 9.24 -9.71 -3.60
C ILE A 6 8.16 -8.65 -3.83
N GLY A 7 8.42 -7.67 -4.70
CA GLY A 7 7.47 -6.60 -4.99
C GLY A 7 6.10 -7.08 -5.49
N PRO A 8 6.03 -7.92 -6.54
CA PRO A 8 4.75 -8.43 -7.03
C PRO A 8 4.05 -9.36 -6.03
N ILE A 9 4.79 -10.11 -5.21
CA ILE A 9 4.20 -10.97 -4.17
C ILE A 9 3.58 -10.13 -3.06
N VAL A 10 4.25 -9.08 -2.61
CA VAL A 10 3.71 -8.14 -1.61
C VAL A 10 2.47 -7.43 -2.17
N LEU A 11 2.50 -7.02 -3.43
CA LEU A 11 1.36 -6.41 -4.11
C LEU A 11 0.16 -7.37 -4.18
N LEU A 12 0.40 -8.63 -4.52
CA LEU A 12 -0.63 -9.67 -4.60
C LEU A 12 -1.24 -9.98 -3.22
N LEU A 13 -0.41 -10.04 -2.18
CA LEU A 13 -0.86 -10.23 -0.79
C LEU A 13 -1.66 -9.03 -0.30
N MET A 14 -1.24 -7.81 -0.60
CA MET A 14 -1.98 -6.60 -0.23
C MET A 14 -3.32 -6.52 -0.98
N PHE A 15 -3.35 -6.91 -2.24
CA PHE A 15 -4.59 -6.99 -3.02
C PHE A 15 -5.54 -8.05 -2.45
N SER A 16 -5.02 -9.20 -2.03
CA SER A 16 -5.83 -10.25 -1.38
C SER A 16 -6.39 -9.80 -0.03
N ILE A 17 -5.63 -9.04 0.76
CA ILE A 17 -6.09 -8.46 2.02
C ILE A 17 -7.18 -7.41 1.76
N ALA A 18 -7.03 -6.59 0.72
CA ALA A 18 -8.03 -5.61 0.32
C ALA A 18 -9.38 -6.26 -0.04
N LEU A 19 -9.36 -7.40 -0.76
CA LEU A 19 -10.56 -8.15 -1.12
C LEU A 19 -11.26 -8.82 0.07
N GLN A 20 -10.52 -9.14 1.14
CA GLN A 20 -11.07 -9.80 2.33
C GLN A 20 -11.51 -8.82 3.43
N ALA A 21 -11.23 -7.53 3.29
CA ALA A 21 -11.57 -6.52 4.29
C ALA A 21 -13.09 -6.29 4.44
N GLU A 22 -13.91 -6.79 3.53
CA GLU A 22 -15.38 -6.69 3.59
C GLU A 22 -15.97 -7.40 4.82
N ASP A 23 -15.34 -8.47 5.29
CA ASP A 23 -15.85 -9.28 6.42
C ASP A 23 -15.41 -8.78 7.81
N MET A 24 -14.55 -7.77 7.88
CA MET A 24 -14.07 -7.23 9.15
C MET A 24 -15.04 -6.17 9.69
N GLY A 25 -15.84 -6.49 10.69
CA GLY A 25 -16.84 -5.62 11.31
C GLY A 25 -16.28 -4.26 11.75
N GLY A 26 -16.56 -3.23 10.99
CA GLY A 26 -16.20 -1.83 11.23
C GLY A 26 -17.04 -0.91 10.34
N SER A 27 -17.01 0.41 10.58
CA SER A 27 -17.65 1.31 9.62
C SER A 27 -16.93 1.20 8.27
N ASP A 28 -17.69 1.18 7.21
CA ASP A 28 -17.21 0.98 5.85
C ASP A 28 -16.06 1.95 5.48
N LYS A 29 -16.20 3.21 5.85
CA LYS A 29 -15.16 4.26 5.66
C LYS A 29 -13.84 3.95 6.37
N VAL A 30 -13.88 3.32 7.53
CA VAL A 30 -12.67 2.91 8.27
C VAL A 30 -11.95 1.78 7.52
N LYS A 31 -12.70 0.87 6.92
CA LYS A 31 -12.14 -0.20 6.09
C LYS A 31 -11.47 0.38 4.83
N HIS A 32 -12.18 1.26 4.10
CA HIS A 32 -11.63 1.96 2.93
C HIS A 32 -10.35 2.71 3.29
N PHE A 33 -10.38 3.53 4.33
CA PHE A 33 -9.19 4.24 4.80
C PHE A 33 -8.03 3.29 5.15
N GLY A 34 -8.29 2.24 5.93
CA GLY A 34 -7.26 1.30 6.39
C GLY A 34 -6.62 0.53 5.24
N VAL A 35 -7.44 -0.03 4.35
CA VAL A 35 -6.96 -0.77 3.18
C VAL A 35 -6.16 0.14 2.25
N SER A 36 -6.67 1.33 1.97
CA SER A 36 -5.99 2.30 1.10
C SER A 36 -4.70 2.85 1.72
N ALA A 37 -4.62 2.95 3.06
CA ALA A 37 -3.38 3.29 3.75
C ALA A 37 -2.31 2.18 3.59
N LEU A 38 -2.71 0.92 3.69
CA LEU A 38 -1.80 -0.21 3.44
C LEU A 38 -1.33 -0.23 1.99
N LEU A 39 -2.21 -0.01 1.03
CA LEU A 39 -1.86 0.09 -0.38
C LEU A 39 -0.93 1.28 -0.66
N GLY A 40 -1.24 2.45 -0.12
CA GLY A 40 -0.40 3.65 -0.25
C GLY A 40 1.01 3.44 0.31
N TYR A 41 1.12 2.77 1.46
CA TYR A 41 2.40 2.39 2.04
C TYR A 41 3.16 1.38 1.15
N GLY A 42 2.49 0.35 0.68
CA GLY A 42 3.10 -0.69 -0.17
C GLY A 42 3.59 -0.15 -1.51
N PHE A 43 2.79 0.69 -2.17
CA PHE A 43 3.22 1.38 -3.39
C PHE A 43 4.36 2.36 -3.11
N GLY A 44 4.34 3.08 -1.98
CA GLY A 44 5.42 3.96 -1.56
C GLY A 44 6.74 3.21 -1.40
N TYR A 45 6.70 2.06 -0.73
CA TYR A 45 7.85 1.18 -0.63
C TYR A 45 8.36 0.70 -2.00
N SER A 46 7.44 0.32 -2.88
CA SER A 46 7.79 -0.18 -4.23
C SER A 46 8.41 0.92 -5.10
N VAL A 47 7.86 2.13 -5.08
CA VAL A 47 8.39 3.30 -5.80
C VAL A 47 9.80 3.64 -5.29
N GLU A 48 10.01 3.63 -3.97
CA GLU A 48 11.31 3.87 -3.38
C GLU A 48 12.34 2.85 -3.86
N LYS A 49 12.02 1.56 -3.78
CA LYS A 49 12.91 0.49 -4.22
C LYS A 49 13.19 0.55 -5.73
N TYR A 50 12.20 0.91 -6.52
CA TYR A 50 12.38 1.07 -7.96
C TYR A 50 13.33 2.23 -8.29
N THR A 51 13.15 3.38 -7.63
CA THR A 51 14.01 4.56 -7.87
C THR A 51 15.45 4.32 -7.41
N GLN A 52 15.66 3.61 -6.30
CA GLN A 52 16.99 3.20 -5.83
C GLN A 52 17.65 2.21 -6.80
N ALA A 53 16.92 1.19 -7.26
CA ALA A 53 17.46 0.15 -8.13
C ALA A 53 17.86 0.66 -9.52
N ASN A 54 17.30 1.78 -9.97
CA ASN A 54 17.57 2.37 -11.28
C ASN A 54 18.45 3.63 -11.22
N ASP A 55 19.08 3.91 -10.07
CA ASP A 55 19.88 5.13 -9.86
C ASP A 55 19.16 6.42 -10.33
N SER A 56 17.84 6.45 -10.14
CA SER A 56 16.97 7.53 -10.58
C SER A 56 16.32 8.23 -9.40
N PRO A 57 17.08 9.07 -8.67
CA PRO A 57 16.54 9.77 -7.50
C PRO A 57 15.36 10.66 -7.90
N ARG A 58 14.26 10.50 -7.22
CA ARG A 58 13.04 11.30 -7.42
C ARG A 58 12.73 12.09 -6.16
N SER A 59 12.07 13.24 -6.33
CA SER A 59 11.64 14.05 -5.21
C SER A 59 10.61 13.29 -4.35
N ASP A 60 10.54 13.62 -3.07
CA ASP A 60 9.54 13.05 -2.17
C ASP A 60 8.12 13.30 -2.67
N LEU A 61 7.87 14.49 -3.20
CA LEU A 61 6.58 14.84 -3.80
C LEU A 61 6.21 13.88 -4.94
N PHE A 62 7.17 13.57 -5.84
CA PHE A 62 6.94 12.61 -6.92
C PHE A 62 6.59 11.23 -6.37
N LYS A 63 7.38 10.72 -5.41
CA LYS A 63 7.16 9.39 -4.82
C LYS A 63 5.80 9.29 -4.14
N VAL A 64 5.45 10.28 -3.31
CA VAL A 64 4.15 10.33 -2.62
C VAL A 64 3.00 10.44 -3.62
N THR A 65 3.11 11.30 -4.62
CA THR A 65 2.05 11.49 -5.63
C THR A 65 1.81 10.19 -6.42
N VAL A 66 2.86 9.56 -6.93
CA VAL A 66 2.73 8.30 -7.69
C VAL A 66 2.14 7.19 -6.82
N SER A 67 2.62 7.04 -5.59
CA SER A 67 2.14 6.01 -4.67
C SER A 67 0.66 6.20 -4.29
N THR A 68 0.27 7.44 -3.99
CA THR A 68 -1.12 7.80 -3.70
C THR A 68 -2.01 7.54 -4.91
N SER A 69 -1.57 7.93 -6.11
CA SER A 69 -2.35 7.73 -7.34
C SER A 69 -2.56 6.26 -7.68
N LEU A 70 -1.53 5.43 -7.51
CA LEU A 70 -1.63 3.99 -7.72
C LEU A 70 -2.60 3.34 -6.72
N ALA A 71 -2.49 3.68 -5.44
CA ALA A 71 -3.39 3.14 -4.42
C ALA A 71 -4.84 3.60 -4.63
N LEU A 72 -5.04 4.88 -4.94
CA LEU A 72 -6.38 5.43 -5.24
C LEU A 72 -7.00 4.80 -6.48
N SER A 73 -6.19 4.44 -7.49
CA SER A 73 -6.69 3.76 -8.68
C SER A 73 -7.31 2.39 -8.35
N VAL A 74 -6.78 1.70 -7.35
CA VAL A 74 -7.35 0.43 -6.85
C VAL A 74 -8.70 0.70 -6.17
N GLY A 75 -8.79 1.70 -5.29
CA GLY A 75 -10.06 2.10 -4.65
C GLY A 75 -11.10 2.52 -5.67
N LEU A 76 -10.73 3.34 -6.66
CA LEU A 76 -11.63 3.75 -7.73
C LEU A 76 -12.12 2.56 -8.57
N ALA A 77 -11.25 1.62 -8.89
CA ALA A 77 -11.64 0.41 -9.62
C ALA A 77 -12.66 -0.44 -8.83
N LYS A 78 -12.47 -0.53 -7.50
CA LYS A 78 -13.42 -1.19 -6.60
C LYS A 78 -14.78 -0.47 -6.64
N GLU A 79 -14.83 0.85 -6.47
CA GLU A 79 -16.06 1.62 -6.49
C GLU A 79 -16.82 1.50 -7.83
N ILE A 80 -16.09 1.49 -8.95
CA ILE A 80 -16.69 1.25 -10.27
C ILE A 80 -17.27 -0.17 -10.36
N TYR A 81 -16.55 -1.16 -9.86
CA TYR A 81 -17.03 -2.54 -9.84
C TYR A 81 -18.28 -2.69 -8.98
N ASP A 82 -18.26 -2.13 -7.77
CA ASP A 82 -19.37 -2.19 -6.82
C ASP A 82 -20.62 -1.48 -7.37
N SER A 83 -20.44 -0.36 -8.05
CA SER A 83 -21.56 0.38 -8.67
C SER A 83 -22.27 -0.38 -9.80
N GLN A 84 -21.68 -1.47 -10.31
CA GLN A 84 -22.32 -2.34 -11.30
C GLN A 84 -23.13 -3.48 -10.66
N GLN A 85 -23.07 -3.65 -9.34
CA GLN A 85 -23.88 -4.62 -8.63
C GLN A 85 -25.30 -4.09 -8.39
N SER A 86 -26.29 -4.98 -8.42
CA SER A 86 -27.72 -4.60 -8.43
C SER A 86 -28.17 -3.80 -7.21
N ASP A 87 -27.49 -3.91 -6.07
CA ASP A 87 -27.86 -3.30 -4.80
C ASP A 87 -26.80 -2.32 -4.25
N ASN A 88 -25.82 -1.94 -5.08
CA ASN A 88 -24.73 -1.08 -4.67
C ASN A 88 -24.60 0.18 -5.55
N HIS A 89 -24.05 1.25 -4.99
CA HIS A 89 -23.91 2.53 -5.66
C HIS A 89 -22.51 3.08 -5.48
N PHE A 90 -22.02 3.84 -6.45
CA PHE A 90 -20.77 4.56 -6.32
C PHE A 90 -20.79 5.49 -5.10
N SER A 91 -19.85 5.33 -4.20
CA SER A 91 -19.76 6.08 -2.95
C SER A 91 -18.62 7.11 -2.99
N GLY A 92 -18.97 8.36 -3.19
CA GLY A 92 -18.01 9.48 -3.09
C GLY A 92 -17.30 9.57 -1.73
N PRO A 93 -18.01 9.40 -0.60
CA PRO A 93 -17.39 9.37 0.74
C PRO A 93 -16.38 8.24 0.94
N ASP A 94 -16.58 7.07 0.34
CA ASP A 94 -15.65 5.95 0.44
C ASP A 94 -14.41 6.21 -0.42
N LEU A 95 -14.58 6.80 -1.60
CA LEU A 95 -13.46 7.27 -2.41
C LEU A 95 -12.64 8.36 -1.71
N ALA A 96 -13.30 9.26 -0.94
CA ALA A 96 -12.59 10.24 -0.13
C ALA A 96 -11.80 9.58 1.01
N ALA A 97 -12.34 8.52 1.63
CA ALA A 97 -11.63 7.72 2.62
C ALA A 97 -10.44 6.97 1.99
N ASP A 98 -10.60 6.43 0.78
CA ASP A 98 -9.53 5.82 0.01
C ASP A 98 -8.41 6.80 -0.31
N PHE A 99 -8.74 8.02 -0.73
CA PHE A 99 -7.75 9.06 -0.97
C PHE A 99 -6.99 9.43 0.29
N ALA A 100 -7.69 9.68 1.40
CA ALA A 100 -7.07 10.03 2.68
C ALA A 100 -6.17 8.90 3.20
N GLY A 101 -6.61 7.65 3.10
CA GLY A 101 -5.83 6.47 3.45
C GLY A 101 -4.60 6.32 2.58
N SER A 102 -4.76 6.37 1.26
CA SER A 102 -3.67 6.25 0.28
C SER A 102 -2.58 7.29 0.52
N LEU A 103 -2.98 8.54 0.71
CA LEU A 103 -2.05 9.64 1.00
C LEU A 103 -1.32 9.43 2.32
N THR A 104 -2.03 9.03 3.37
CA THR A 104 -1.45 8.73 4.69
C THR A 104 -0.41 7.61 4.59
N GLY A 105 -0.74 6.53 3.91
CA GLY A 105 0.17 5.40 3.70
C GLY A 105 1.41 5.78 2.90
N ALA A 106 1.25 6.53 1.81
CA ALA A 106 2.35 7.00 0.98
C ALA A 106 3.29 7.94 1.75
N LEU A 107 2.72 8.88 2.53
CA LEU A 107 3.50 9.78 3.40
C LEU A 107 4.26 9.01 4.48
N LEU A 108 3.62 8.03 5.10
CA LEU A 108 4.26 7.19 6.12
C LEU A 108 5.42 6.39 5.54
N SER A 109 5.23 5.78 4.36
CA SER A 109 6.29 5.07 3.65
C SER A 109 7.47 5.99 3.36
N ASN A 110 7.22 7.17 2.80
CA ASN A 110 8.27 8.14 2.49
C ASN A 110 9.01 8.61 3.75
N TYR A 111 8.27 8.87 4.85
CA TYR A 111 8.85 9.27 6.12
C TYR A 111 9.77 8.19 6.72
N ILE A 112 9.33 6.93 6.71
CA ILE A 112 10.10 5.80 7.23
C ILE A 112 11.36 5.60 6.40
N HIS A 113 11.28 5.66 5.07
CA HIS A 113 12.45 5.51 4.21
C HIS A 113 13.46 6.64 4.36
N ARG A 114 13.00 7.87 4.57
CA ARG A 114 13.91 9.01 4.86
C ARG A 114 14.64 8.88 6.18
N LYS A 115 13.99 8.31 7.20
CA LYS A 115 14.61 8.15 8.53
C LYS A 115 15.48 6.91 8.66
N ASN A 116 15.14 5.88 7.90
CA ASN A 116 15.69 4.53 8.10
C ASN A 116 16.28 3.97 6.79
N GLU A 117 17.27 4.63 6.21
CA GLU A 117 18.15 3.93 5.27
C GLU A 117 18.82 2.70 5.93
N ASN A 118 18.71 2.60 7.24
CA ASN A 118 19.35 1.59 8.09
C ASN A 118 18.39 0.55 8.68
N PHE A 119 17.08 0.56 8.33
CA PHE A 119 16.11 -0.37 8.91
C PHE A 119 15.61 -1.39 7.89
N THR A 120 15.84 -2.65 8.16
CA THR A 120 15.34 -3.76 7.32
C THR A 120 14.37 -4.63 8.10
N VAL A 121 13.16 -4.81 7.57
CA VAL A 121 12.18 -5.79 8.07
C VAL A 121 12.31 -7.06 7.24
N LEU A 122 12.70 -8.15 7.86
CA LEU A 122 12.70 -9.48 7.26
C LEU A 122 11.50 -10.26 7.78
N ILE A 123 10.63 -10.66 6.87
CA ILE A 123 9.56 -11.64 7.15
C ILE A 123 10.01 -12.95 6.55
N THR A 124 10.32 -13.91 7.39
CA THR A 124 10.67 -15.26 6.95
C THR A 124 9.41 -16.11 6.97
N PRO A 125 8.96 -16.65 5.83
CA PRO A 125 7.80 -17.53 5.77
C PRO A 125 8.20 -18.95 6.23
N ALA A 126 8.58 -19.07 7.50
CA ALA A 126 8.83 -20.35 8.16
C ALA A 126 7.74 -20.53 9.23
N GLU A 127 7.36 -21.75 9.52
CA GLU A 127 6.47 -22.01 10.64
C GLU A 127 7.28 -22.19 11.94
N PRO A 128 7.03 -21.36 12.98
CA PRO A 128 6.16 -20.16 13.00
C PRO A 128 6.76 -18.99 12.22
N VAL A 129 5.90 -18.12 11.69
CA VAL A 129 6.31 -16.89 10.98
C VAL A 129 7.24 -16.08 11.85
N GLN A 130 8.46 -15.86 11.43
CA GLN A 130 9.45 -15.08 12.16
C GLN A 130 9.54 -13.68 11.55
N LEU A 131 9.37 -12.68 12.38
CA LEU A 131 9.55 -11.27 12.04
C LEU A 131 10.86 -10.81 12.66
N ALA A 132 11.86 -10.52 11.82
CA ALA A 132 13.13 -9.99 12.26
C ALA A 132 13.24 -8.50 11.88
N LEU A 133 13.54 -7.67 12.87
CA LEU A 133 13.85 -6.26 12.70
C LEU A 133 15.37 -6.10 12.77
N ILE A 134 15.99 -5.73 11.65
CA ILE A 134 17.43 -5.50 11.58
C ILE A 134 17.69 -4.01 11.48
N TYR A 135 18.42 -3.48 12.44
CA TYR A 135 18.89 -2.09 12.43
C TYR A 135 20.38 -2.08 12.10
N HIS A 136 20.76 -1.35 11.06
CA HIS A 136 22.16 -1.13 10.68
C HIS A 136 22.60 0.22 11.26
N PHE A 137 23.60 0.19 12.10
CA PHE A 137 24.25 1.40 12.68
C PHE A 137 25.21 2.04 11.68
#